data_489cd43bf0ff173aa6d92a7d96e1bee9
#
_entry.id   489cd43bf0ff173aa6d92a7d96e1bee9
#
_cell.length_a   1.000
_cell.length_b   1.000
_cell.length_c   1.000
_cell.angle_alpha   90.00
_cell.angle_beta   90.00
_cell.angle_gamma   90.00
#
_symmetry.space_group_name_H-M   'P 1'
#
loop_
_entity.id
_entity.type
_entity.pdbx_description
1 polymer ?
#
loop_
_entity_poly.entity_id
_entity_poly.type
_entity_poly.pdbx_seq_one_letter_code
_entity_poly.pdbx_strand_id
1 'polypeptide(L)'
;MAISPLISRFLLPFALKFLYASLRISVSAPKIQLPDKGSIVTFWHGKMVVGWLFSRNLFPDKKAAAVVSLSEDGRLLSDTLQQLGFFLIRGSSSKGGDEVLRSMQELINKESIVVLTPDGPRGPNQQFKYGTIRLASSNHYPLIFADIHFAKSWKLKSWDRFEIPKPFSRTTVTLHCIDLPEFRNEEELRAYTSELSNQLTHA
;
A
#
# COMPACT_ATOMS: atom_id res chain seq x y z
N MET A 1 25.85 -3.16 -4.32
CA MET A 1 26.31 -3.06 -2.92
C MET A 1 25.20 -3.57 -2.03
N ALA A 2 25.34 -4.72 -1.38
CA ALA A 2 24.31 -5.22 -0.46
C ALA A 2 24.25 -4.31 0.78
N ILE A 3 23.07 -3.75 1.06
CA ILE A 3 22.86 -2.95 2.27
C ILE A 3 23.02 -3.87 3.48
N SER A 4 23.84 -3.45 4.45
CA SER A 4 24.05 -4.25 5.67
C SER A 4 22.73 -4.56 6.36
N PRO A 5 22.52 -5.80 6.84
CA PRO A 5 21.32 -6.17 7.62
C PRO A 5 21.06 -5.27 8.85
N LEU A 6 22.12 -4.68 9.40
CA LEU A 6 21.99 -3.70 10.49
C LEU A 6 21.26 -2.42 10.04
N ILE A 7 21.52 -1.95 8.82
CA ILE A 7 20.88 -0.74 8.27
C ILE A 7 19.39 -1.01 8.04
N SER A 8 19.02 -2.11 7.40
CA SER A 8 17.61 -2.43 7.12
C SER A 8 16.81 -2.68 8.38
N ARG A 9 17.40 -3.32 9.37
CA ARG A 9 16.71 -3.77 10.59
C ARG A 9 16.58 -2.68 11.65
N PHE A 10 17.54 -1.75 11.75
CA PHE A 10 17.55 -0.77 12.83
C PHE A 10 17.54 0.68 12.35
N LEU A 11 18.43 1.03 11.42
CA LEU A 11 18.60 2.43 11.01
C LEU A 11 17.44 2.91 10.14
N LEU A 12 17.04 2.11 9.15
CA LEU A 12 15.98 2.49 8.21
C LEU A 12 14.60 2.64 8.88
N PRO A 13 14.14 1.70 9.76
CA PRO A 13 12.88 1.89 10.48
C PRO A 13 12.89 3.14 11.36
N PHE A 14 14.01 3.43 12.03
CA PHE A 14 14.16 4.62 12.85
C PHE A 14 14.09 5.90 12.01
N ALA A 15 14.83 5.93 10.90
CA ALA A 15 14.82 7.07 9.97
C ALA A 15 13.43 7.32 9.38
N LEU A 16 12.70 6.26 9.00
CA LEU A 16 11.33 6.37 8.50
C LEU A 16 10.35 6.90 9.55
N LYS A 17 10.44 6.39 10.80
CA LYS A 17 9.62 6.90 11.92
C LYS A 17 9.91 8.36 12.21
N PHE A 18 11.19 8.74 12.24
CA PHE A 18 11.60 10.11 12.47
C PHE A 18 11.13 11.05 11.36
N LEU A 19 11.34 10.65 10.10
CA LEU A 19 10.85 11.41 8.95
C LEU A 19 9.32 11.55 8.99
N TYR A 20 8.60 10.46 9.21
CA TYR A 20 7.13 10.47 9.30
C TYR A 20 6.65 11.40 10.43
N ALA A 21 7.25 11.32 11.62
CA ALA A 21 6.91 12.17 12.76
C ALA A 21 7.20 13.67 12.52
N SER A 22 8.16 13.98 11.66
CA SER A 22 8.48 15.36 11.28
C SER A 22 7.47 15.97 10.30
N LEU A 23 6.66 15.16 9.61
CA LEU A 23 5.74 15.66 8.59
C LEU A 23 4.48 16.28 9.21
N ARG A 24 3.94 17.29 8.54
CA ARG A 24 2.66 17.90 8.88
C ARG A 24 1.57 17.21 8.05
N ILE A 25 1.09 16.08 8.57
CA ILE A 25 0.10 15.25 7.85
C ILE A 25 -1.29 15.80 8.11
N SER A 26 -2.02 16.11 7.03
CA SER A 26 -3.44 16.41 7.05
C SER A 26 -4.21 15.33 6.31
N VAL A 27 -5.24 14.78 6.94
CA VAL A 27 -6.09 13.76 6.34
C VAL A 27 -7.39 14.40 5.89
N SER A 28 -7.68 14.27 4.61
CA SER A 28 -8.98 14.59 4.04
C SER A 28 -9.71 13.26 3.79
N ALA A 29 -10.78 13.06 4.52
CA ALA A 29 -11.67 11.94 4.29
C ALA A 29 -13.06 12.51 4.07
N PRO A 30 -13.76 12.22 2.97
CA PRO A 30 -15.21 12.32 2.99
C PRO A 30 -15.67 11.47 4.20
N LYS A 31 -16.79 11.79 4.87
CA LYS A 31 -17.28 11.10 6.09
C LYS A 31 -17.24 9.57 5.96
N ILE A 32 -16.03 9.00 5.97
CA ILE A 32 -15.77 7.58 5.81
C ILE A 32 -15.79 6.98 7.21
N GLN A 33 -16.79 6.16 7.49
CA GLN A 33 -16.66 5.19 8.56
C GLN A 33 -15.65 4.14 8.10
N LEU A 34 -14.48 4.13 8.73
CA LEU A 34 -13.50 3.07 8.47
C LEU A 34 -14.14 1.72 8.85
N PRO A 35 -14.03 0.71 7.99
CA PRO A 35 -14.68 -0.58 8.24
C PRO A 35 -14.15 -1.24 9.50
N ASP A 36 -15.05 -1.76 10.35
CA ASP A 36 -14.67 -2.55 11.52
C ASP A 36 -14.12 -3.92 11.16
N LYS A 37 -14.53 -4.46 10.00
CA LYS A 37 -14.02 -5.72 9.46
C LYS A 37 -12.64 -5.57 8.82
N GLY A 38 -11.99 -6.69 8.51
CA GLY A 38 -10.73 -6.72 7.78
C GLY A 38 -10.83 -5.99 6.44
N SER A 39 -9.75 -5.35 6.01
CA SER A 39 -9.78 -4.44 4.85
C SER A 39 -8.47 -4.50 4.07
N ILE A 40 -8.52 -4.11 2.81
CA ILE A 40 -7.35 -3.90 1.97
C ILE A 40 -7.06 -2.40 1.94
N VAL A 41 -5.84 -2.02 2.32
CA VAL A 41 -5.37 -0.63 2.25
C VAL A 41 -4.29 -0.53 1.18
N THR A 42 -4.43 0.44 0.30
CA THR A 42 -3.53 0.61 -0.84
C THR A 42 -3.05 2.06 -0.97
N PHE A 43 -1.88 2.22 -1.55
CA PHE A 43 -1.30 3.50 -1.96
C PHE A 43 -0.27 3.24 -3.07
N TRP A 44 0.04 4.23 -3.91
CA TRP A 44 0.99 4.05 -5.00
C TRP A 44 2.41 3.71 -4.52
N HIS A 45 3.12 2.86 -5.25
CA HIS A 45 4.49 2.41 -4.93
C HIS A 45 5.45 3.58 -4.70
N GLY A 46 5.35 4.62 -5.51
CA GLY A 46 6.16 5.83 -5.35
C GLY A 46 5.95 6.60 -4.04
N LYS A 47 4.93 6.26 -3.23
CA LYS A 47 4.58 6.90 -1.96
C LYS A 47 4.90 6.05 -0.73
N MET A 48 5.64 4.96 -0.89
CA MET A 48 5.93 3.98 0.17
C MET A 48 6.54 4.57 1.45
N VAL A 49 7.34 5.64 1.35
CA VAL A 49 7.98 6.29 2.51
C VAL A 49 6.97 6.67 3.59
N VAL A 50 5.79 7.13 3.19
CA VAL A 50 4.71 7.52 4.11
C VAL A 50 3.62 6.47 4.17
N GLY A 51 3.30 5.83 3.06
CA GLY A 51 2.15 4.95 2.91
C GLY A 51 2.09 3.81 3.94
N TRP A 52 3.21 3.17 4.24
CA TRP A 52 3.27 2.08 5.23
C TRP A 52 2.92 2.57 6.64
N LEU A 53 3.61 3.59 7.15
CA LEU A 53 3.37 4.10 8.49
C LEU A 53 1.98 4.74 8.61
N PHE A 54 1.53 5.43 7.57
CA PHE A 54 0.18 5.98 7.52
C PHE A 54 -0.88 4.89 7.63
N SER A 55 -0.79 3.83 6.82
CA SER A 55 -1.73 2.72 6.83
C SER A 55 -1.75 1.99 8.18
N ARG A 56 -0.57 1.82 8.82
CA ARG A 56 -0.48 1.22 10.16
C ARG A 56 -1.15 2.07 11.22
N ASN A 57 -0.99 3.40 11.15
CA ASN A 57 -1.56 4.34 12.11
C ASN A 57 -3.07 4.59 11.89
N LEU A 58 -3.57 4.32 10.69
CA LEU A 58 -5.00 4.43 10.38
C LEU A 58 -5.84 3.40 11.16
N PHE A 59 -5.25 2.24 11.48
CA PHE A 59 -5.89 1.16 12.22
C PHE A 59 -4.98 0.68 13.36
N PRO A 60 -4.81 1.45 14.45
CA PRO A 60 -3.85 1.15 15.50
C PRO A 60 -4.14 -0.17 16.23
N ASP A 61 -5.42 -0.52 16.37
CA ASP A 61 -5.87 -1.69 17.14
C ASP A 61 -5.93 -2.98 16.27
N LYS A 62 -5.79 -2.87 14.95
CA LYS A 62 -5.84 -4.03 14.05
C LYS A 62 -4.44 -4.58 13.77
N LYS A 63 -4.38 -5.90 13.57
CA LYS A 63 -3.18 -6.52 12.98
C LYS A 63 -3.00 -6.05 11.55
N ALA A 64 -1.78 -5.68 11.19
CA ALA A 64 -1.45 -5.21 9.85
C ALA A 64 -0.50 -6.17 9.16
N ALA A 65 -0.83 -6.58 7.94
CA ALA A 65 0.04 -7.39 7.10
C ALA A 65 0.45 -6.59 5.86
N ALA A 66 1.71 -6.69 5.45
CA ALA A 66 2.26 -6.05 4.26
C ALA A 66 2.55 -7.08 3.18
N VAL A 67 2.07 -6.84 1.97
CA VAL A 67 2.43 -7.66 0.80
C VAL A 67 3.72 -7.14 0.20
N VAL A 68 4.76 -7.98 0.17
CA VAL A 68 6.11 -7.59 -0.26
C VAL A 68 6.68 -8.60 -1.24
N SER A 69 7.28 -8.12 -2.32
CA SER A 69 7.87 -8.97 -3.36
C SER A 69 9.02 -9.84 -2.83
N LEU A 70 9.31 -10.94 -3.56
CA LEU A 70 10.46 -11.83 -3.29
C LEU A 70 11.81 -11.28 -3.78
N SER A 71 11.85 -10.07 -4.36
CA SER A 71 13.10 -9.44 -4.83
C SER A 71 14.04 -9.07 -3.68
N GLU A 72 15.29 -8.72 -4.00
CA GLU A 72 16.27 -8.23 -3.01
C GLU A 72 15.78 -6.93 -2.33
N ASP A 73 15.23 -5.99 -3.10
CA ASP A 73 14.63 -4.78 -2.54
C ASP A 73 13.46 -5.10 -1.61
N GLY A 74 12.66 -6.12 -1.97
CA GLY A 74 11.59 -6.64 -1.12
C GLY A 74 12.12 -7.28 0.17
N ARG A 75 13.33 -7.85 0.18
CA ARG A 75 13.94 -8.38 1.40
C ARG A 75 14.31 -7.25 2.36
N LEU A 76 14.97 -6.20 1.85
CA LEU A 76 15.31 -5.00 2.63
C LEU A 76 14.06 -4.35 3.25
N LEU A 77 13.02 -4.19 2.43
CA LEU A 77 11.74 -3.65 2.88
C LEU A 77 11.08 -4.55 3.93
N SER A 78 11.19 -5.87 3.80
CA SER A 78 10.62 -6.84 4.73
C SER A 78 11.15 -6.66 6.15
N ASP A 79 12.46 -6.61 6.33
CA ASP A 79 13.08 -6.41 7.64
C ASP A 79 12.61 -5.10 8.27
N THR A 80 12.52 -4.05 7.45
CA THR A 80 12.04 -2.73 7.87
C THR A 80 10.58 -2.79 8.32
N LEU A 81 9.69 -3.40 7.53
CA LEU A 81 8.26 -3.47 7.82
C LEU A 81 7.95 -4.33 9.05
N GLN A 82 8.72 -5.41 9.29
CA GLN A 82 8.60 -6.18 10.53
C GLN A 82 8.89 -5.30 11.76
N GLN A 83 9.94 -4.46 11.71
CA GLN A 83 10.25 -3.52 12.79
C GLN A 83 9.22 -2.38 12.93
N LEU A 84 8.44 -2.13 11.89
CA LEU A 84 7.29 -1.21 11.91
C LEU A 84 6.00 -1.89 12.39
N GLY A 85 6.04 -3.18 12.76
CA GLY A 85 4.91 -3.93 13.32
C GLY A 85 3.99 -4.58 12.29
N PHE A 86 4.49 -4.84 11.08
CA PHE A 86 3.75 -5.58 10.07
C PHE A 86 4.07 -7.08 10.09
N PHE A 87 3.04 -7.90 9.91
CA PHE A 87 3.21 -9.26 9.41
C PHE A 87 3.54 -9.21 7.91
N LEU A 88 4.24 -10.22 7.39
CA LEU A 88 4.63 -10.21 5.99
C LEU A 88 3.92 -11.30 5.19
N ILE A 89 3.36 -10.91 4.05
CA ILE A 89 2.97 -11.81 2.98
C ILE A 89 4.02 -11.66 1.87
N ARG A 90 4.78 -12.72 1.61
CA ARG A 90 5.88 -12.69 0.64
C ARG A 90 5.44 -13.25 -0.70
N GLY A 91 5.50 -12.41 -1.73
CA GLY A 91 5.15 -12.77 -3.10
C GLY A 91 4.70 -11.56 -3.92
N SER A 92 4.27 -11.83 -5.13
CA SER A 92 3.75 -10.79 -6.03
C SER A 92 2.85 -11.43 -7.08
N SER A 93 2.10 -10.62 -7.84
CA SER A 93 1.28 -11.08 -8.97
C SER A 93 2.06 -11.90 -10.02
N SER A 94 3.38 -11.75 -10.09
CA SER A 94 4.24 -12.47 -11.04
C SER A 94 4.92 -13.72 -10.45
N LYS A 95 4.95 -13.88 -9.12
CA LYS A 95 5.53 -15.04 -8.43
C LYS A 95 4.73 -15.35 -7.17
N GLY A 96 4.03 -16.50 -7.16
CA GLY A 96 3.22 -16.93 -6.02
C GLY A 96 1.92 -16.13 -5.85
N GLY A 97 1.34 -15.60 -6.93
CA GLY A 97 0.16 -14.74 -6.88
C GLY A 97 -1.03 -15.37 -6.19
N ASP A 98 -1.33 -16.64 -6.46
CA ASP A 98 -2.47 -17.33 -5.83
C ASP A 98 -2.26 -17.55 -4.33
N GLU A 99 -1.03 -17.86 -3.91
CA GLU A 99 -0.68 -18.02 -2.50
C GLU A 99 -0.76 -16.69 -1.75
N VAL A 100 -0.31 -15.60 -2.40
CA VAL A 100 -0.49 -14.24 -1.86
C VAL A 100 -1.97 -13.92 -1.66
N LEU A 101 -2.82 -14.17 -2.66
CA LEU A 101 -4.25 -13.90 -2.58
C LEU A 101 -4.93 -14.72 -1.48
N ARG A 102 -4.59 -16.01 -1.33
CA ARG A 102 -5.08 -16.85 -0.22
C ARG A 102 -4.66 -16.31 1.14
N SER A 103 -3.39 -15.96 1.31
CA SER A 103 -2.87 -15.38 2.55
C SER A 103 -3.55 -14.05 2.90
N MET A 104 -3.79 -13.21 1.90
CA MET A 104 -4.57 -11.97 2.08
C MET A 104 -5.98 -12.27 2.58
N GLN A 105 -6.68 -13.20 1.91
CA GLN A 105 -8.04 -13.60 2.27
C GLN A 105 -8.13 -14.13 3.71
N GLU A 106 -7.22 -15.02 4.10
CA GLU A 106 -7.17 -15.56 5.47
C GLU A 106 -7.00 -14.48 6.53
N LEU A 107 -6.14 -13.50 6.29
CA LEU A 107 -5.88 -12.41 7.23
C LEU A 107 -7.05 -11.42 7.30
N ILE A 108 -7.65 -11.08 6.15
CA ILE A 108 -8.80 -10.18 6.11
C ILE A 108 -9.99 -10.81 6.83
N ASN A 109 -10.23 -12.10 6.65
CA ASN A 109 -11.29 -12.84 7.36
C ASN A 109 -11.05 -12.92 8.88
N LYS A 110 -9.81 -12.73 9.35
CA LYS A 110 -9.44 -12.57 10.76
C LYS A 110 -9.37 -11.10 11.20
N GLU A 111 -10.11 -10.22 10.53
CA GLU A 111 -10.22 -8.78 10.83
C GLU A 111 -8.93 -7.99 10.74
N SER A 112 -7.88 -8.55 10.12
CA SER A 112 -6.62 -7.85 9.88
C SER A 112 -6.74 -6.89 8.71
N ILE A 113 -5.91 -5.86 8.69
CA ILE A 113 -5.71 -5.06 7.48
C ILE A 113 -4.56 -5.64 6.66
N VAL A 114 -4.75 -5.69 5.35
CA VAL A 114 -3.70 -6.05 4.40
C VAL A 114 -3.31 -4.83 3.61
N VAL A 115 -2.04 -4.46 3.68
CA VAL A 115 -1.49 -3.25 3.05
C VAL A 115 -0.62 -3.64 1.87
N LEU A 116 -0.83 -3.00 0.73
CA LEU A 116 -0.04 -3.25 -0.48
C LEU A 116 0.03 -2.05 -1.41
N THR A 117 1.02 -2.06 -2.30
CA THR A 117 1.12 -1.13 -3.43
C THR A 117 0.49 -1.79 -4.65
N PRO A 118 -0.65 -1.25 -5.17
CA PRO A 118 -1.47 -1.94 -6.16
C PRO A 118 -0.83 -1.99 -7.55
N ASP A 119 0.11 -1.09 -7.85
CA ASP A 119 0.91 -1.06 -9.07
C ASP A 119 2.07 -2.09 -9.05
N GLY A 120 2.37 -2.64 -7.87
CA GLY A 120 3.35 -3.72 -7.70
C GLY A 120 4.81 -3.29 -7.97
N PRO A 121 5.76 -4.21 -7.81
CA PRO A 121 7.19 -3.86 -7.85
C PRO A 121 7.76 -3.63 -9.26
N ARG A 122 6.99 -3.91 -10.31
CA ARG A 122 7.40 -3.80 -11.72
C ARG A 122 6.54 -2.86 -12.54
N GLY A 123 5.58 -2.19 -11.89
CA GLY A 123 4.64 -1.31 -12.57
C GLY A 123 3.68 -2.02 -13.54
N PRO A 124 3.08 -1.28 -14.46
CA PRO A 124 3.34 0.13 -14.72
C PRO A 124 2.93 1.05 -13.57
N ASN A 125 3.57 2.23 -13.50
CA ASN A 125 3.33 3.23 -12.45
C ASN A 125 1.85 3.63 -12.40
N GLN A 126 1.32 3.70 -11.18
CA GLN A 126 -0.05 4.13 -10.90
C GLN A 126 -1.13 3.35 -11.66
N GLN A 127 -0.94 2.04 -11.80
CA GLN A 127 -1.95 1.14 -12.37
C GLN A 127 -2.21 -0.04 -11.44
N PHE A 128 -3.45 -0.21 -11.05
CA PHE A 128 -3.86 -1.35 -10.24
C PHE A 128 -3.62 -2.67 -10.97
N LYS A 129 -3.10 -3.66 -10.23
CA LYS A 129 -3.13 -5.05 -10.67
C LYS A 129 -4.53 -5.62 -10.44
N TYR A 130 -5.09 -6.22 -11.48
CA TYR A 130 -6.47 -6.73 -11.45
C TYR A 130 -6.72 -7.76 -10.32
N GLY A 131 -5.70 -8.51 -9.89
CA GLY A 131 -5.82 -9.51 -8.84
C GLY A 131 -6.31 -8.94 -7.50
N THR A 132 -5.89 -7.72 -7.14
CA THR A 132 -6.35 -7.03 -5.92
C THR A 132 -7.84 -6.66 -6.04
N ILE A 133 -8.24 -6.11 -7.18
CA ILE A 133 -9.64 -5.72 -7.43
C ILE A 133 -10.53 -6.97 -7.47
N ARG A 134 -10.09 -8.04 -8.15
CA ARG A 134 -10.80 -9.31 -8.18
C ARG A 134 -11.02 -9.88 -6.78
N LEU A 135 -9.97 -9.95 -5.96
CA LEU A 135 -10.07 -10.44 -4.59
C LEU A 135 -11.06 -9.63 -3.76
N ALA A 136 -10.97 -8.31 -3.83
CA ALA A 136 -11.81 -7.41 -3.06
C ALA A 136 -13.28 -7.50 -3.50
N SER A 137 -13.56 -7.46 -4.81
CA SER A 137 -14.92 -7.58 -5.36
C SER A 137 -15.55 -8.92 -5.05
N SER A 138 -14.87 -10.05 -5.38
CA SER A 138 -15.44 -11.39 -5.19
C SER A 138 -15.72 -11.77 -3.73
N ASN A 139 -15.13 -11.08 -2.77
CA ASN A 139 -15.32 -11.33 -1.34
C ASN A 139 -15.95 -10.15 -0.59
N HIS A 140 -16.36 -9.11 -1.30
CA HIS A 140 -16.90 -7.87 -0.72
C HIS A 140 -16.00 -7.27 0.37
N TYR A 141 -14.67 -7.33 0.16
CA TYR A 141 -13.72 -6.73 1.08
C TYR A 141 -13.65 -5.22 0.86
N PRO A 142 -13.65 -4.44 1.93
CA PRO A 142 -13.44 -3.00 1.84
C PRO A 142 -12.06 -2.72 1.23
N LEU A 143 -12.05 -1.90 0.18
CA LEU A 143 -10.83 -1.41 -0.46
C LEU A 143 -10.67 0.07 -0.16
N ILE A 144 -9.58 0.42 0.51
CA ILE A 144 -9.26 1.79 0.86
C ILE A 144 -8.01 2.18 0.07
N PHE A 145 -8.10 3.27 -0.67
CA PHE A 145 -6.95 3.87 -1.34
C PHE A 145 -6.57 5.16 -0.62
N ALA A 146 -5.30 5.25 -0.21
CA ALA A 146 -4.72 6.46 0.35
C ALA A 146 -3.97 7.21 -0.74
N ASP A 147 -4.54 8.29 -1.25
CA ASP A 147 -3.87 9.20 -2.15
C ASP A 147 -2.99 10.15 -1.33
N ILE A 148 -1.67 10.05 -1.55
CA ILE A 148 -0.65 10.75 -0.76
C ILE A 148 0.01 11.81 -1.62
N HIS A 149 -0.13 13.07 -1.22
CA HIS A 149 0.47 14.21 -1.87
C HIS A 149 1.50 14.92 -0.97
N PHE A 150 2.72 15.11 -1.49
CA PHE A 150 3.79 15.84 -0.80
C PHE A 150 3.93 17.25 -1.34
N ALA A 151 3.77 18.29 -0.50
CA ALA A 151 4.01 19.68 -0.90
C ALA A 151 5.47 19.92 -1.31
N LYS A 152 6.42 19.19 -0.69
CA LYS A 152 7.84 19.23 -1.02
C LYS A 152 8.45 17.84 -0.88
N SER A 153 9.08 17.34 -1.95
CA SER A 153 9.73 16.03 -1.97
C SER A 153 11.01 16.07 -2.83
N TRP A 154 11.86 15.07 -2.65
CA TRP A 154 12.87 14.69 -3.62
C TRP A 154 12.27 13.58 -4.48
N LYS A 155 12.31 13.76 -5.80
CA LYS A 155 11.78 12.81 -6.78
C LYS A 155 12.92 12.04 -7.41
N LEU A 156 12.87 10.72 -7.35
CA LEU A 156 13.85 9.85 -7.99
C LEU A 156 13.46 9.60 -9.45
N LYS A 157 14.47 9.39 -10.29
CA LYS A 157 14.27 8.96 -11.68
C LYS A 157 14.10 7.44 -11.74
N SER A 158 13.02 6.94 -11.13
CA SER A 158 12.63 5.52 -11.14
C SER A 158 11.33 5.33 -11.91
N TRP A 159 11.00 4.06 -12.25
CA TRP A 159 9.77 3.73 -12.98
C TRP A 159 8.50 4.18 -12.24
N ASP A 160 8.53 4.15 -10.90
CA ASP A 160 7.44 4.51 -9.99
C ASP A 160 7.45 5.98 -9.56
N ARG A 161 8.41 6.78 -10.07
CA ARG A 161 8.62 8.17 -9.66
C ARG A 161 8.69 8.32 -8.15
N PHE A 162 9.49 7.45 -7.51
CA PHE A 162 9.61 7.37 -6.05
C PHE A 162 9.88 8.74 -5.42
N GLU A 163 9.11 9.07 -4.40
CA GLU A 163 9.20 10.36 -3.71
C GLU A 163 9.59 10.20 -2.25
N ILE A 164 10.58 10.99 -1.82
CA ILE A 164 10.97 11.13 -0.43
C ILE A 164 10.52 12.52 0.03
N PRO A 165 9.53 12.62 0.95
CA PRO A 165 9.08 13.91 1.44
C PRO A 165 10.20 14.63 2.18
N LYS A 166 10.28 15.95 2.05
CA LYS A 166 11.24 16.74 2.84
C LYS A 166 10.75 16.83 4.29
N PRO A 167 11.66 16.71 5.28
CA PRO A 167 11.31 16.90 6.69
C PRO A 167 10.54 18.20 6.92
N PHE A 168 9.60 18.19 7.85
CA PHE A 168 8.76 19.34 8.24
C PHE A 168 7.83 19.86 7.13
N SER A 169 7.77 19.19 5.98
CA SER A 169 6.86 19.56 4.89
C SER A 169 5.42 19.12 5.16
N ARG A 170 4.47 19.77 4.46
CA ARG A 170 3.08 19.35 4.49
C ARG A 170 2.89 18.12 3.60
N THR A 171 2.14 17.16 4.12
CA THR A 171 1.68 15.97 3.40
C THR A 171 0.17 15.91 3.53
N THR A 172 -0.54 15.85 2.43
CA THR A 172 -2.00 15.63 2.41
C THR A 172 -2.26 14.18 2.04
N VAL A 173 -3.17 13.54 2.77
CA VAL A 173 -3.66 12.20 2.45
C VAL A 173 -5.16 12.28 2.26
N THR A 174 -5.63 11.95 1.06
CA THR A 174 -7.05 11.80 0.77
C THR A 174 -7.40 10.32 0.78
N LEU A 175 -8.38 9.94 1.61
CA LEU A 175 -8.84 8.56 1.68
C LEU A 175 -10.04 8.35 0.75
N HIS A 176 -9.96 7.32 -0.07
CA HIS A 176 -11.04 6.86 -0.94
C HIS A 176 -11.45 5.46 -0.49
N CYS A 177 -12.69 5.30 0.02
CA CYS A 177 -13.31 3.98 0.15
C CYS A 177 -13.93 3.63 -1.20
N ILE A 178 -13.45 2.56 -1.79
CA ILE A 178 -13.85 2.16 -3.13
C ILE A 178 -14.89 1.05 -2.99
N ASP A 179 -16.12 1.37 -3.37
CA ASP A 179 -17.17 0.38 -3.53
C ASP A 179 -17.00 -0.34 -4.86
N LEU A 180 -16.69 -1.63 -4.78
CA LEU A 180 -16.45 -2.44 -5.97
C LEU A 180 -17.74 -3.15 -6.38
N PRO A 181 -18.14 -3.04 -7.66
CA PRO A 181 -19.26 -3.81 -8.18
C PRO A 181 -18.89 -5.29 -8.32
N GLU A 182 -19.90 -6.12 -8.49
CA GLU A 182 -19.70 -7.47 -8.99
C GLU A 182 -19.46 -7.43 -10.50
N PHE A 183 -18.48 -8.21 -10.96
CA PHE A 183 -18.12 -8.29 -12.37
C PHE A 183 -18.65 -9.59 -12.99
N ARG A 184 -19.26 -9.50 -14.17
CA ARG A 184 -19.82 -10.63 -14.90
C ARG A 184 -18.75 -11.51 -15.53
N ASN A 185 -17.63 -10.90 -15.91
CA ASN A 185 -16.51 -11.56 -16.58
C ASN A 185 -15.19 -10.82 -16.34
N GLU A 186 -14.11 -11.43 -16.79
CA GLU A 186 -12.75 -10.88 -16.59
C GLU A 186 -12.50 -9.62 -17.41
N GLU A 187 -13.16 -9.45 -18.56
CA GLU A 187 -13.01 -8.27 -19.40
C GLU A 187 -13.57 -7.02 -18.71
N GLU A 188 -14.77 -7.12 -18.14
CA GLU A 188 -15.40 -6.06 -17.37
C GLU A 188 -14.54 -5.67 -16.15
N LEU A 189 -13.99 -6.67 -15.43
CA LEU A 189 -13.08 -6.45 -14.32
C LEU A 189 -11.80 -5.70 -14.75
N ARG A 190 -11.22 -6.08 -15.88
CA ARG A 190 -10.01 -5.42 -16.42
C ARG A 190 -10.28 -4.00 -16.87
N ALA A 191 -11.41 -3.77 -17.54
CA ALA A 191 -11.84 -2.44 -17.96
C ALA A 191 -12.03 -1.51 -16.75
N TYR A 192 -12.78 -1.98 -15.75
CA TYR A 192 -12.97 -1.24 -14.50
C TYR A 192 -11.65 -0.95 -13.77
N THR A 193 -10.75 -1.94 -13.68
CA THR A 193 -9.44 -1.75 -13.04
C THR A 193 -8.62 -0.65 -13.70
N SER A 194 -8.67 -0.57 -15.04
CA SER A 194 -7.99 0.48 -15.80
C SER A 194 -8.62 1.85 -15.57
N GLU A 195 -9.94 1.93 -15.60
CA GLU A 195 -10.70 3.16 -15.35
C GLU A 195 -10.45 3.70 -13.94
N LEU A 196 -10.55 2.83 -12.91
CA LEU A 196 -10.26 3.17 -11.52
C LEU A 196 -8.83 3.71 -11.36
N SER A 197 -7.86 3.09 -12.03
CA SER A 197 -6.47 3.55 -11.99
C SER A 197 -6.33 4.96 -12.55
N ASN A 198 -7.01 5.26 -13.66
CA ASN A 198 -7.00 6.59 -14.27
C ASN A 198 -7.67 7.62 -13.35
N GLN A 199 -8.81 7.29 -12.75
CA GLN A 199 -9.51 8.18 -11.82
C GLN A 199 -8.62 8.56 -10.62
N LEU A 200 -7.94 7.57 -10.02
CA LEU A 200 -7.08 7.77 -8.85
C LEU A 200 -5.71 8.40 -9.17
N THR A 201 -5.32 8.46 -10.43
CA THR A 201 -4.08 9.13 -10.88
C THR A 201 -4.31 10.63 -11.08
N HIS A 202 -5.53 11.05 -11.37
CA HIS A 202 -5.91 12.43 -11.67
C HIS A 202 -6.74 13.10 -10.55
N ALA A 203 -6.95 12.40 -9.44
CA ALA A 203 -7.59 12.94 -8.24
C ALA A 203 -6.57 13.68 -7.40
#